data_680a7e90d48477dd112e409d035edd46
#
_entry.id   680a7e90d48477dd112e409d035edd46
#
_cell.length_a   1.000
_cell.length_b   1.000
_cell.length_c   1.000
_cell.angle_alpha   90.00
_cell.angle_beta   90.00
_cell.angle_gamma   90.00
#
_symmetry.space_group_name_H-M   'P 1'
#
loop_
_entity.id
_entity.type
_entity.pdbx_description
1 polymer ?
#
loop_
_entity_poly.entity_id
_entity_poly.type
_entity_poly.pdbx_seq_one_letter_code
_entity_poly.pdbx_strand_id
1 'polypeptide(L)'
;MSQQTERLERLLTDELGECCDADVEARLASLRAHRSELPAHPESDLTALSTLGSETRYTIVRLLNATDREMCVCEINPIVDVSNSAISHALSDLFDAGLVTRRKEGNWRYYDVSDRAEALLMALDDTQGDA
;
A
#
# COMPACT_ATOMS: atom_id res chain seq x y z
N MET A 1 18.44 31.10 5.59
CA MET A 1 17.98 29.76 5.89
C MET A 1 16.48 29.71 5.96
N SER A 2 15.87 28.66 5.46
CA SER A 2 14.42 28.54 5.47
C SER A 2 13.90 28.15 6.85
N GLN A 3 12.61 28.40 7.11
CA GLN A 3 11.95 27.93 8.33
C GLN A 3 12.08 26.42 8.51
N GLN A 4 12.24 25.68 7.42
CA GLN A 4 12.38 24.22 7.45
C GLN A 4 13.63 23.77 8.20
N THR A 5 14.71 24.56 8.17
CA THR A 5 15.95 24.20 8.84
C THR A 5 16.08 24.74 10.26
N GLU A 6 15.23 25.70 10.66
CA GLU A 6 15.26 26.26 12.03
C GLU A 6 14.99 25.21 13.09
N ARG A 7 14.05 24.32 12.85
CA ARG A 7 13.73 23.27 13.80
C ARG A 7 14.85 22.25 13.90
N LEU A 8 15.54 21.98 12.79
CA LEU A 8 16.70 21.13 12.79
C LEU A 8 17.84 21.74 13.61
N GLU A 9 18.05 23.06 13.48
CA GLU A 9 19.04 23.77 14.31
C GLU A 9 18.74 23.61 15.79
N ARG A 10 17.48 23.73 16.20
CA ARG A 10 17.08 23.56 17.60
C ARG A 10 17.36 22.14 18.08
N LEU A 11 17.01 21.14 17.27
CA LEU A 11 17.28 19.75 17.61
C LEU A 11 18.78 19.51 17.78
N LEU A 12 19.60 19.99 16.85
CA LEU A 12 21.04 19.81 16.91
C LEU A 12 21.65 20.55 18.10
N THR A 13 21.11 21.72 18.44
CA THR A 13 21.54 22.46 19.63
C THR A 13 21.28 21.63 20.89
N ASP A 14 20.14 20.99 20.99
CA ASP A 14 19.79 20.13 22.11
C ASP A 14 20.67 18.89 22.17
N GLU A 15 20.99 18.28 21.04
CA GLU A 15 21.83 17.08 20.97
C GLU A 15 23.30 17.36 21.26
N LEU A 16 23.84 18.47 20.74
CA LEU A 16 25.26 18.76 20.72
C LEU A 16 25.70 19.80 21.74
N GLY A 17 24.74 20.45 22.41
CA GLY A 17 25.01 21.56 23.32
C GLY A 17 25.13 22.90 22.63
N GLU A 18 25.58 22.93 21.42
CA GLU A 18 25.62 24.12 20.55
C GLU A 18 25.57 23.68 19.10
N CYS A 19 25.11 24.55 18.24
CA CYS A 19 24.97 24.25 16.82
C CYS A 19 25.44 25.41 15.97
N CYS A 20 26.19 25.12 14.91
CA CYS A 20 26.57 26.09 13.89
C CYS A 20 26.05 25.61 12.52
N ASP A 21 26.16 26.49 11.53
CA ASP A 21 25.72 26.18 10.16
C ASP A 21 26.40 24.92 9.59
N ALA A 22 27.66 24.68 9.99
CA ALA A 22 28.36 23.48 9.55
C ALA A 22 27.71 22.19 10.08
N ASP A 23 27.18 22.22 11.29
CA ASP A 23 26.48 21.07 11.87
C ASP A 23 25.19 20.77 11.12
N VAL A 24 24.43 21.81 10.76
CA VAL A 24 23.19 21.68 9.98
C VAL A 24 23.53 21.10 8.60
N GLU A 25 24.55 21.63 7.92
CA GLU A 25 24.95 21.17 6.60
C GLU A 25 25.43 19.71 6.62
N ALA A 26 26.18 19.32 7.65
CA ALA A 26 26.65 17.95 7.80
C ALA A 26 25.46 16.97 7.98
N ARG A 27 24.48 17.35 8.81
CA ARG A 27 23.30 16.52 9.01
C ARG A 27 22.48 16.41 7.73
N LEU A 28 22.26 17.52 7.02
CA LEU A 28 21.53 17.52 5.75
C LEU A 28 22.24 16.69 4.68
N ALA A 29 23.58 16.79 4.60
CA ALA A 29 24.35 15.98 3.65
C ALA A 29 24.20 14.49 3.94
N SER A 30 24.24 14.11 5.22
CA SER A 30 24.03 12.72 5.64
C SER A 30 22.64 12.22 5.25
N LEU A 31 21.62 13.05 5.47
CA LEU A 31 20.23 12.67 5.13
C LEU A 31 20.01 12.61 3.62
N ARG A 32 20.59 13.54 2.87
CA ARG A 32 20.48 13.57 1.41
C ARG A 32 21.11 12.33 0.77
N ALA A 33 22.13 11.76 1.40
CA ALA A 33 22.76 10.54 0.91
C ALA A 33 21.77 9.37 0.86
N HIS A 34 20.71 9.39 1.69
CA HIS A 34 19.69 8.35 1.70
C HIS A 34 18.65 8.52 0.59
N ARG A 35 18.65 9.63 -0.15
CA ARG A 35 17.68 9.85 -1.23
C ARG A 35 17.72 8.74 -2.28
N SER A 36 18.90 8.18 -2.55
CA SER A 36 19.03 7.10 -3.53
C SER A 36 18.34 5.81 -3.08
N GLU A 37 18.04 5.67 -1.78
CA GLU A 37 17.34 4.52 -1.23
C GLU A 37 15.83 4.64 -1.36
N LEU A 38 15.33 5.85 -1.67
CA LEU A 38 13.90 6.08 -1.86
C LEU A 38 13.51 5.64 -3.27
N PRO A 39 12.34 5.00 -3.42
CA PRO A 39 11.89 4.60 -4.75
C PRO A 39 11.76 5.80 -5.67
N ALA A 40 12.33 5.70 -6.88
CA ALA A 40 12.23 6.76 -7.88
C ALA A 40 10.82 6.83 -8.48
N HIS A 41 10.12 5.69 -8.51
CA HIS A 41 8.80 5.56 -9.10
C HIS A 41 7.85 4.86 -8.12
N PRO A 42 7.32 5.60 -7.13
CA PRO A 42 6.46 5.00 -6.09
C PRO A 42 5.01 4.76 -6.54
N GLU A 43 4.66 5.10 -7.78
CA GLU A 43 3.26 5.10 -8.24
C GLU A 43 2.58 3.75 -8.08
N SER A 44 3.27 2.66 -8.42
CA SER A 44 2.73 1.32 -8.29
C SER A 44 2.43 0.96 -6.84
N ASP A 45 3.35 1.29 -5.93
CA ASP A 45 3.17 1.04 -4.49
C ASP A 45 2.00 1.84 -3.94
N LEU A 46 1.94 3.13 -4.31
CA LEU A 46 0.87 4.01 -3.83
C LEU A 46 -0.49 3.58 -4.36
N THR A 47 -0.56 3.16 -5.62
CA THR A 47 -1.81 2.65 -6.20
C THR A 47 -2.26 1.38 -5.47
N ALA A 48 -1.35 0.46 -5.20
CA ALA A 48 -1.68 -0.75 -4.45
C ALA A 48 -2.24 -0.42 -3.07
N LEU A 49 -1.57 0.47 -2.34
CA LEU A 49 -1.99 0.82 -0.98
C LEU A 49 -3.32 1.57 -0.97
N SER A 50 -3.50 2.54 -1.85
CA SER A 50 -4.75 3.31 -1.89
C SER A 50 -5.92 2.46 -2.36
N THR A 51 -5.70 1.57 -3.31
CA THR A 51 -6.74 0.67 -3.80
C THR A 51 -7.18 -0.29 -2.70
N LEU A 52 -6.22 -0.87 -1.97
CA LEU A 52 -6.52 -1.78 -0.86
C LEU A 52 -7.15 -1.05 0.33
N GLY A 53 -7.03 0.25 0.41
CA GLY A 53 -7.57 1.07 1.50
C GLY A 53 -9.08 1.31 1.45
N SER A 54 -9.81 0.64 0.58
CA SER A 54 -11.28 0.69 0.51
C SER A 54 -11.86 -0.55 1.18
N GLU A 55 -12.88 -0.35 2.01
CA GLU A 55 -13.54 -1.47 2.71
C GLU A 55 -14.02 -2.54 1.74
N THR A 56 -14.70 -2.15 0.66
CA THR A 56 -15.23 -3.10 -0.32
C THR A 56 -14.10 -3.88 -1.00
N ARG A 57 -13.08 -3.19 -1.48
CA ARG A 57 -11.95 -3.83 -2.16
C ARG A 57 -11.16 -4.71 -1.21
N TYR A 58 -10.93 -4.24 -0.01
CA TYR A 58 -10.23 -5.01 1.02
C TYR A 58 -10.99 -6.30 1.35
N THR A 59 -12.32 -6.20 1.52
CA THR A 59 -13.17 -7.36 1.83
C THR A 59 -13.11 -8.40 0.70
N ILE A 60 -13.15 -7.95 -0.55
CA ILE A 60 -13.06 -8.85 -1.71
C ILE A 60 -11.72 -9.59 -1.71
N VAL A 61 -10.62 -8.86 -1.52
CA VAL A 61 -9.28 -9.47 -1.50
C VAL A 61 -9.16 -10.46 -0.34
N ARG A 62 -9.68 -10.11 0.84
CA ARG A 62 -9.70 -11.03 1.99
C ARG A 62 -10.48 -12.30 1.69
N LEU A 63 -11.62 -12.15 1.03
CA LEU A 63 -12.45 -13.31 0.67
C LEU A 63 -11.71 -14.23 -0.30
N LEU A 64 -11.11 -13.66 -1.35
CA LEU A 64 -10.32 -14.43 -2.31
C LEU A 64 -9.16 -15.16 -1.64
N ASN A 65 -8.48 -14.48 -0.74
CA ASN A 65 -7.37 -15.07 0.00
C ASN A 65 -7.82 -16.19 0.94
N ALA A 66 -8.98 -16.02 1.57
CA ALA A 66 -9.52 -17.00 2.50
C ALA A 66 -9.98 -18.28 1.81
N THR A 67 -10.54 -18.16 0.60
CA THR A 67 -11.01 -19.34 -0.15
C THR A 67 -9.88 -20.10 -0.82
N ASP A 68 -8.73 -19.47 -0.98
CA ASP A 68 -7.55 -20.06 -1.61
C ASP A 68 -7.84 -20.68 -2.98
N ARG A 69 -8.76 -20.05 -3.72
CA ARG A 69 -9.09 -20.44 -5.09
C ARG A 69 -9.69 -19.26 -5.83
N GLU A 70 -9.68 -19.33 -7.16
CA GLU A 70 -10.34 -18.29 -7.95
C GLU A 70 -11.85 -18.34 -7.79
N MET A 71 -12.49 -17.17 -7.89
CA MET A 71 -13.94 -17.03 -7.76
C MET A 71 -14.48 -16.18 -8.92
N CYS A 72 -15.69 -16.48 -9.34
CA CYS A 72 -16.39 -15.60 -10.27
C CYS A 72 -17.19 -14.55 -9.48
N VAL A 73 -17.61 -13.47 -10.17
CA VAL A 73 -18.44 -12.41 -9.55
C VAL A 73 -19.72 -13.00 -8.94
N CYS A 74 -20.27 -14.02 -9.57
CA CYS A 74 -21.49 -14.67 -9.09
C CYS A 74 -21.31 -15.34 -7.73
N GLU A 75 -20.09 -15.72 -7.36
CA GLU A 75 -19.80 -16.28 -6.05
C GLU A 75 -19.49 -15.19 -5.01
N ILE A 76 -18.90 -14.09 -5.46
CA ILE A 76 -18.52 -12.98 -4.56
C ILE A 76 -19.76 -12.19 -4.13
N ASN A 77 -20.67 -11.94 -5.08
CA ASN A 77 -21.82 -11.07 -4.87
C ASN A 77 -22.69 -11.46 -3.66
N PRO A 78 -23.02 -12.75 -3.44
CA PRO A 78 -23.86 -13.11 -2.29
C PRO A 78 -23.18 -12.89 -0.92
N ILE A 79 -21.85 -12.80 -0.90
CA ILE A 79 -21.07 -12.72 0.35
C ILE A 79 -20.74 -11.26 0.69
N VAL A 80 -20.44 -10.45 -0.33
CA VAL A 80 -20.11 -9.04 -0.13
C VAL A 80 -21.35 -8.20 -0.38
N ASP A 81 -21.82 -7.51 0.66
CA ASP A 81 -23.12 -6.83 0.66
C ASP A 81 -23.05 -5.48 -0.07
N VAL A 82 -22.79 -5.54 -1.38
CA VAL A 82 -22.85 -4.39 -2.28
C VAL A 82 -23.40 -4.84 -3.62
N SER A 83 -23.74 -3.89 -4.48
CA SER A 83 -24.31 -4.20 -5.80
C SER A 83 -23.32 -4.93 -6.70
N ASN A 84 -23.83 -5.66 -7.69
CA ASN A 84 -23.02 -6.30 -8.72
C ASN A 84 -22.10 -5.29 -9.43
N SER A 85 -22.64 -4.12 -9.72
CA SER A 85 -21.88 -3.04 -10.34
C SER A 85 -20.71 -2.59 -9.48
N ALA A 86 -20.95 -2.45 -8.17
CA ALA A 86 -19.90 -2.06 -7.23
C ALA A 86 -18.80 -3.12 -7.14
N ILE A 87 -19.17 -4.40 -7.17
CA ILE A 87 -18.19 -5.49 -7.15
C ILE A 87 -17.37 -5.49 -8.43
N SER A 88 -18.01 -5.33 -9.58
CA SER A 88 -17.31 -5.30 -10.87
C SER A 88 -16.33 -4.14 -10.95
N HIS A 89 -16.71 -2.96 -10.48
CA HIS A 89 -15.83 -1.79 -10.41
C HIS A 89 -14.66 -2.05 -9.45
N ALA A 90 -14.94 -2.60 -8.28
CA ALA A 90 -13.90 -2.91 -7.30
C ALA A 90 -12.88 -3.91 -7.85
N LEU A 91 -13.35 -4.96 -8.53
CA LEU A 91 -12.47 -5.95 -9.15
C LEU A 91 -11.63 -5.36 -10.27
N SER A 92 -12.19 -4.45 -11.06
CA SER A 92 -11.46 -3.74 -12.10
C SER A 92 -10.34 -2.90 -11.51
N ASP A 93 -10.62 -2.16 -10.44
CA ASP A 93 -9.62 -1.35 -9.73
C ASP A 93 -8.53 -2.23 -9.13
N LEU A 94 -8.91 -3.34 -8.53
CA LEU A 94 -7.96 -4.30 -7.95
C LEU A 94 -7.07 -4.93 -9.02
N PHE A 95 -7.64 -5.25 -10.17
CA PHE A 95 -6.87 -5.79 -11.28
C PHE A 95 -5.87 -4.78 -11.82
N ASP A 96 -6.30 -3.54 -12.01
CA ASP A 96 -5.44 -2.46 -12.50
C ASP A 96 -4.29 -2.16 -11.53
N ALA A 97 -4.52 -2.37 -10.25
CA ALA A 97 -3.51 -2.16 -9.20
C ALA A 97 -2.60 -3.38 -8.99
N GLY A 98 -2.82 -4.47 -9.71
CA GLY A 98 -2.02 -5.69 -9.58
C GLY A 98 -2.29 -6.48 -8.30
N LEU A 99 -3.46 -6.29 -7.70
CA LEU A 99 -3.83 -6.98 -6.45
C LEU A 99 -4.64 -8.25 -6.67
N VAL A 100 -5.25 -8.39 -7.83
CA VAL A 100 -5.92 -9.62 -8.25
C VAL A 100 -5.48 -10.00 -9.66
N THR A 101 -5.56 -11.28 -9.97
CA THR A 101 -5.41 -11.80 -11.32
C THR A 101 -6.80 -12.09 -11.89
N ARG A 102 -6.89 -12.17 -13.21
CA ARG A 102 -8.17 -12.36 -13.89
C ARG A 102 -8.00 -13.36 -15.02
N ARG A 103 -8.95 -14.28 -15.12
CA ARG A 103 -9.00 -15.27 -16.18
C ARG A 103 -10.42 -15.32 -16.74
N LYS A 104 -10.53 -15.47 -18.05
CA LYS A 104 -11.83 -15.62 -18.71
C LYS A 104 -11.96 -17.03 -19.27
N GLU A 105 -13.11 -17.65 -19.03
CA GLU A 105 -13.43 -18.95 -19.60
C GLU A 105 -14.90 -18.92 -20.06
N GLY A 106 -15.11 -18.93 -21.38
CA GLY A 106 -16.42 -18.73 -21.96
C GLY A 106 -16.96 -17.35 -21.59
N ASN A 107 -18.15 -17.34 -20.96
CA ASN A 107 -18.81 -16.11 -20.50
C ASN A 107 -18.45 -15.75 -19.06
N TRP A 108 -17.62 -16.56 -18.41
CA TRP A 108 -17.30 -16.38 -16.99
C TRP A 108 -15.93 -15.76 -16.80
N ARG A 109 -15.84 -14.83 -15.85
CA ARG A 109 -14.56 -14.27 -15.43
C ARG A 109 -14.26 -14.73 -14.01
N TYR A 110 -13.03 -15.21 -13.84
CA TYR A 110 -12.55 -15.68 -12.55
C TYR A 110 -11.46 -14.77 -12.04
N TYR A 111 -11.48 -14.51 -10.75
CA TYR A 111 -10.52 -13.65 -10.08
C TYR A 111 -9.85 -14.41 -8.95
N ASP A 112 -8.58 -14.13 -8.76
CA ASP A 112 -7.80 -14.71 -7.67
C ASP A 112 -6.92 -13.62 -7.07
N VAL A 113 -6.48 -13.81 -5.84
CA VAL A 113 -5.54 -12.92 -5.18
C VAL A 113 -4.20 -13.04 -5.88
N SER A 114 -3.52 -11.89 -6.11
CA SER A 114 -2.16 -11.90 -6.65
C SER A 114 -1.15 -12.23 -5.56
N ASP A 115 0.06 -12.63 -5.95
CA ASP A 115 1.15 -12.85 -4.99
C ASP A 115 1.43 -11.60 -4.16
N ARG A 116 1.36 -10.44 -4.80
CA ARG A 116 1.58 -9.15 -4.13
C ARG A 116 0.54 -8.91 -3.05
N ALA A 117 -0.74 -9.11 -3.38
CA ALA A 117 -1.81 -8.92 -2.40
C ALA A 117 -1.69 -9.92 -1.26
N GLU A 118 -1.40 -11.17 -1.56
CA GLU A 118 -1.20 -12.20 -0.54
C GLU A 118 -0.10 -11.80 0.44
N ALA A 119 1.04 -11.30 -0.07
CA ALA A 119 2.15 -10.84 0.76
C ALA A 119 1.77 -9.66 1.63
N LEU A 120 0.99 -8.70 1.08
CA LEU A 120 0.53 -7.54 1.84
C LEU A 120 -0.43 -7.96 2.97
N LEU A 121 -1.36 -8.86 2.70
CA LEU A 121 -2.28 -9.36 3.72
C LEU A 121 -1.54 -10.12 4.81
N MET A 122 -0.55 -10.93 4.43
CA MET A 122 0.29 -11.65 5.39
C MET A 122 1.02 -10.68 6.31
N ALA A 123 1.58 -9.60 5.75
CA ALA A 123 2.27 -8.59 6.56
C ALA A 123 1.31 -7.90 7.53
N LEU A 124 0.09 -7.60 7.09
CA LEU A 124 -0.91 -7.01 7.97
C LEU A 124 -1.28 -7.96 9.11
N ASP A 125 -1.47 -9.23 8.81
CA ASP A 125 -1.84 -10.22 9.81
C ASP A 125 -0.70 -10.47 10.81
N ASP A 126 0.53 -10.55 10.33
CA ASP A 126 1.69 -10.81 11.17
C ASP A 126 2.00 -9.67 12.13
N THR A 127 1.55 -8.46 11.82
CA THR A 127 1.84 -7.27 12.63
C THR A 127 0.68 -6.83 13.51
N GLN A 128 -0.50 -7.42 13.37
CA GLN A 128 -1.72 -7.02 14.07
C GLN A 128 -1.68 -7.28 15.56
N GLY A 129 -1.03 -8.33 15.98
CA GLY A 129 -1.00 -8.75 17.37
C GLY A 129 -0.04 -7.98 18.25
N ASP A 130 0.72 -7.04 17.69
CA ASP A 130 1.79 -6.31 18.39
C ASP A 130 1.32 -5.01 19.02
N ALA A 131 0.03 -4.72 18.94
CA ALA A 131 -0.54 -3.49 19.51
C ALA A 131 -0.68 -3.57 21.02
#